data_39e0d999c9641f2bb445e8d7425ea378
#
_entry.id   39e0d999c9641f2bb445e8d7425ea378
#
_cell.length_a   1.000
_cell.length_b   1.000
_cell.length_c   1.000
_cell.angle_alpha   90.00
_cell.angle_beta   90.00
_cell.angle_gamma   90.00
#
_symmetry.space_group_name_H-M   'P 1'
#
loop_
_entity.id
_entity.type
_entity.pdbx_description
1 polymer ?
#
loop_
_entity_poly.entity_id
_entity_poly.type
_entity_poly.pdbx_seq_one_letter_code
_entity_poly.pdbx_strand_id
1 'polypeptide(L)'
;MADPVLHTFKRQQLSDQFWCEGASFADFNRDGVNDIVSGPWWYEGPGFTHRHELYAPTATFALPLGPMTTVTVPGFEGALGNKNTYSDNFFAFPRDFNGDGWMDVLIVGFPGKETVWFENPKTPDRHWPRHEVFPQTDNESPTFADLTGDGTPELVCITEGAYGYATPDPSDPAKPWTWHRISPVKGYGNFTHGMGLGDVNGDGRTDLIEKDGWWEQPASLAGDPVWTFHATPFGLGGSQMHAYDVNGDGLNDVITALTAHAFGLAWYEQYRDGGEIKFREHILMNKEPSENRYGVKFSELHAVELVDMDGDGLKDIVTGKRFWSHGRVGDPDRNQAAVNYWFRLVREPDHSVDFIPYRIDDNSGVGTQLVVGDVDRNGLPDLVVGNKKGTFVLFHEAKPVSQAEWQKAQPTPVSK
;
A
#
# COMPACT_ATOMS: atom_id res chain seq x y z
N MET A 1 8.04 -36.66 3.44
CA MET A 1 7.53 -35.28 3.62
C MET A 1 8.59 -34.37 3.04
N ALA A 2 8.22 -33.31 2.32
CA ALA A 2 9.20 -32.33 1.86
C ALA A 2 9.82 -31.63 3.09
N ASP A 3 11.08 -31.18 2.98
CA ASP A 3 11.72 -30.39 4.03
C ASP A 3 10.95 -29.07 4.20
N PRO A 4 10.76 -28.57 5.43
CA PRO A 4 10.12 -27.30 5.65
C PRO A 4 10.97 -26.15 5.10
N VAL A 5 10.31 -25.09 4.69
CA VAL A 5 10.95 -23.93 4.07
C VAL A 5 11.01 -22.78 5.09
N LEU A 6 12.16 -22.14 5.18
CA LEU A 6 12.34 -20.90 5.94
C LEU A 6 12.38 -19.73 4.95
N HIS A 7 11.51 -18.77 5.18
CA HIS A 7 11.41 -17.53 4.42
C HIS A 7 12.23 -16.44 5.11
N THR A 8 13.09 -15.77 4.36
CA THR A 8 13.96 -14.69 4.82
C THR A 8 13.96 -13.56 3.81
N PHE A 9 14.40 -12.37 4.23
CA PHE A 9 14.41 -11.20 3.35
C PHE A 9 15.78 -10.52 3.39
N LYS A 10 16.27 -10.14 2.20
CA LYS A 10 17.49 -9.38 2.04
C LYS A 10 17.13 -7.94 1.67
N ARG A 11 17.43 -7.00 2.57
CA ARG A 11 17.22 -5.58 2.32
C ARG A 11 18.30 -5.01 1.41
N GLN A 12 17.86 -4.30 0.35
CA GLN A 12 18.69 -3.39 -0.43
C GLN A 12 18.13 -1.98 -0.34
N GLN A 13 18.92 -1.04 0.15
CA GLN A 13 18.59 0.38 0.16
C GLN A 13 19.10 1.03 -1.12
N LEU A 14 18.19 1.60 -1.93
CA LEU A 14 18.53 2.26 -3.19
C LEU A 14 18.87 3.75 -2.98
N SER A 15 18.23 4.38 -1.99
CA SER A 15 18.48 5.76 -1.58
C SER A 15 18.20 5.92 -0.09
N ASP A 16 18.99 6.74 0.58
CA ASP A 16 18.74 7.24 1.95
C ASP A 16 18.01 8.59 1.97
N GLN A 17 17.70 9.13 0.79
CA GLN A 17 17.03 10.41 0.61
C GLN A 17 15.52 10.19 0.50
N PHE A 18 14.76 11.11 1.08
CA PHE A 18 13.31 11.08 1.01
C PHE A 18 12.80 11.74 -0.26
N TRP A 19 12.31 10.93 -1.21
CA TRP A 19 11.79 11.39 -2.49
C TRP A 19 10.30 11.09 -2.68
N CYS A 20 9.78 10.06 -1.98
CA CYS A 20 8.40 9.62 -2.13
C CYS A 20 7.87 8.94 -0.87
N GLU A 21 6.56 8.86 -0.75
CA GLU A 21 5.84 8.07 0.25
C GLU A 21 5.36 6.72 -0.33
N GLY A 22 5.55 6.51 -1.63
CA GLY A 22 5.24 5.28 -2.36
C GLY A 22 6.25 5.03 -3.47
N ALA A 23 6.56 3.77 -3.69
CA ALA A 23 7.44 3.30 -4.75
C ALA A 23 6.83 2.06 -5.41
N SER A 24 7.22 1.76 -6.65
CA SER A 24 6.70 0.62 -7.39
C SER A 24 7.76 0.03 -8.33
N PHE A 25 7.41 -1.00 -9.10
CA PHE A 25 8.32 -1.62 -10.04
C PHE A 25 7.63 -2.01 -11.35
N ALA A 26 8.39 -1.95 -12.43
CA ALA A 26 8.04 -2.49 -13.75
C ALA A 26 9.29 -2.53 -14.62
N ASP A 27 9.21 -3.17 -15.77
CA ASP A 27 10.27 -3.13 -16.80
C ASP A 27 10.11 -1.87 -17.66
N PHE A 28 10.79 -0.79 -17.28
CA PHE A 28 10.67 0.52 -17.93
C PHE A 28 11.54 0.65 -19.20
N ASN A 29 12.59 -0.17 -19.33
CA ASN A 29 13.51 -0.14 -20.46
C ASN A 29 13.31 -1.31 -21.44
N ARG A 30 12.39 -2.24 -21.14
CA ARG A 30 12.06 -3.43 -21.94
C ARG A 30 13.22 -4.40 -22.13
N ASP A 31 14.09 -4.50 -21.14
CA ASP A 31 15.21 -5.46 -21.16
C ASP A 31 14.83 -6.83 -20.58
N GLY A 32 13.61 -6.96 -20.07
CA GLY A 32 13.11 -8.18 -19.47
C GLY A 32 13.41 -8.30 -17.98
N VAL A 33 13.94 -7.25 -17.35
CA VAL A 33 14.17 -7.17 -15.90
C VAL A 33 13.30 -6.06 -15.31
N ASN A 34 12.85 -6.21 -14.07
CA ASN A 34 12.09 -5.15 -13.43
C ASN A 34 13.03 -4.05 -12.89
N ASP A 35 12.60 -2.82 -13.09
CA ASP A 35 13.19 -1.58 -12.57
C ASP A 35 12.33 -1.07 -11.42
N ILE A 36 12.89 -0.16 -10.59
CA ILE A 36 12.17 0.46 -9.47
C ILE A 36 11.92 1.93 -9.77
N VAL A 37 10.66 2.39 -9.63
CA VAL A 37 10.31 3.82 -9.64
C VAL A 37 10.12 4.34 -8.22
N SER A 38 10.72 5.49 -7.91
CA SER A 38 10.68 6.12 -6.59
C SER A 38 10.89 7.64 -6.70
N GLY A 39 9.80 8.39 -6.56
CA GLY A 39 9.82 9.84 -6.73
C GLY A 39 10.28 10.25 -8.15
N PRO A 40 11.26 11.16 -8.27
CA PRO A 40 11.77 11.62 -9.57
C PRO A 40 12.70 10.63 -10.27
N TRP A 41 12.90 9.43 -9.71
CA TRP A 41 13.89 8.47 -10.19
C TRP A 41 13.27 7.15 -10.61
N TRP A 42 13.87 6.51 -11.60
CA TRP A 42 13.76 5.07 -11.76
C TRP A 42 15.17 4.44 -11.74
N TYR A 43 15.28 3.25 -11.15
CA TYR A 43 16.52 2.52 -10.90
C TYR A 43 16.53 1.27 -11.75
N GLU A 44 17.53 1.16 -12.62
CA GLU A 44 17.67 0.06 -13.57
C GLU A 44 18.03 -1.25 -12.85
N GLY A 45 17.24 -2.30 -13.09
CA GLY A 45 17.47 -3.64 -12.58
C GLY A 45 18.61 -4.37 -13.31
N PRO A 46 19.08 -5.51 -12.80
CA PRO A 46 18.72 -6.13 -11.51
C PRO A 46 19.54 -5.56 -10.33
N GLY A 47 20.52 -4.73 -10.56
CA GLY A 47 21.44 -4.22 -9.53
C GLY A 47 20.99 -2.94 -8.86
N PHE A 48 20.14 -2.16 -9.52
CA PHE A 48 19.62 -0.87 -9.08
C PHE A 48 20.70 0.17 -8.75
N THR A 49 21.85 0.05 -9.39
CA THR A 49 23.01 0.96 -9.20
C THR A 49 23.00 2.14 -10.14
N HIS A 50 22.34 2.02 -11.27
CA HIS A 50 22.09 3.11 -12.20
C HIS A 50 20.70 3.66 -11.99
N ARG A 51 20.58 4.99 -11.96
CA ARG A 51 19.29 5.66 -11.85
C ARG A 51 19.14 6.71 -12.93
N HIS A 52 17.93 6.89 -13.38
CA HIS A 52 17.53 7.84 -14.40
C HIS A 52 16.45 8.77 -13.87
N GLU A 53 16.34 9.95 -14.44
CA GLU A 53 15.35 10.94 -14.02
C GLU A 53 14.03 10.77 -14.81
N LEU A 54 12.91 10.59 -14.10
CA LEU A 54 11.59 10.79 -14.68
C LEU A 54 11.37 12.29 -14.95
N TYR A 55 11.68 13.10 -13.95
CA TYR A 55 11.60 14.57 -13.97
C TYR A 55 12.70 15.16 -13.10
N ALA A 56 12.94 16.48 -13.24
CA ALA A 56 14.01 17.14 -12.52
C ALA A 56 13.84 17.06 -11.00
N PRO A 57 14.79 16.50 -10.25
CA PRO A 57 14.73 16.34 -8.79
C PRO A 57 15.10 17.66 -8.08
N THR A 58 14.18 18.59 -7.98
CA THR A 58 14.44 19.95 -7.50
C THR A 58 14.29 20.12 -5.97
N ALA A 59 13.65 19.18 -5.28
CA ALA A 59 13.47 19.27 -3.83
C ALA A 59 14.82 19.20 -3.10
N THR A 60 15.02 20.13 -2.17
CA THR A 60 16.21 20.16 -1.30
C THR A 60 15.85 20.75 0.07
N PHE A 61 16.62 20.41 1.10
CA PHE A 61 16.49 21.02 2.42
C PHE A 61 17.85 21.35 3.04
N ALA A 62 17.83 22.27 4.01
CA ALA A 62 19.02 22.69 4.75
C ALA A 62 19.19 21.83 6.02
N LEU A 63 20.26 21.05 6.11
CA LEU A 63 20.59 20.21 7.25
C LEU A 63 21.67 20.86 8.11
N PRO A 64 21.37 21.29 9.35
CA PRO A 64 22.39 21.79 10.29
C PRO A 64 23.28 20.64 10.78
N LEU A 65 24.59 20.77 10.59
CA LEU A 65 25.60 19.85 11.11
C LEU A 65 26.28 20.36 12.39
N GLY A 66 26.00 21.61 12.79
CA GLY A 66 26.52 22.26 13.97
C GLY A 66 26.08 23.73 14.05
N PRO A 67 26.55 24.47 15.05
CA PRO A 67 26.06 25.84 15.31
C PRO A 67 26.24 26.83 14.15
N MET A 68 27.23 26.59 13.28
CA MET A 68 27.56 27.46 12.15
C MET A 68 27.75 26.73 10.83
N THR A 69 27.41 25.43 10.76
CA THR A 69 27.57 24.62 9.56
C THR A 69 26.24 24.06 9.10
N THR A 70 25.84 24.39 7.88
CA THR A 70 24.66 23.89 7.23
C THR A 70 25.04 23.35 5.85
N VAL A 71 24.48 22.18 5.47
CA VAL A 71 24.62 21.60 4.14
C VAL A 71 23.27 21.53 3.47
N THR A 72 23.26 21.67 2.14
CA THR A 72 22.04 21.42 1.34
C THR A 72 22.00 19.94 0.99
N VAL A 73 20.89 19.29 1.33
CA VAL A 73 20.65 17.86 1.06
C VAL A 73 19.56 17.74 0.01
N PRO A 74 19.74 16.90 -1.03
CA PRO A 74 18.70 16.60 -2.00
C PRO A 74 17.53 15.85 -1.36
N GLY A 75 16.31 16.05 -1.89
CA GLY A 75 15.08 15.43 -1.41
C GLY A 75 14.32 16.28 -0.41
N PHE A 76 13.20 15.72 0.10
CA PHE A 76 12.40 16.33 1.15
C PHE A 76 13.03 16.08 2.52
N GLU A 77 12.71 16.91 3.50
CA GLU A 77 13.22 16.70 4.85
C GLU A 77 12.48 15.54 5.54
N GLY A 78 13.14 14.40 5.66
CA GLY A 78 12.64 13.15 6.25
C GLY A 78 13.50 12.70 7.42
N ALA A 79 13.93 11.42 7.44
CA ALA A 79 14.70 10.83 8.55
C ALA A 79 16.08 11.46 8.74
N LEU A 80 16.67 12.04 7.70
CA LEU A 80 17.95 12.77 7.79
C LEU A 80 17.79 14.16 8.41
N GLY A 81 16.59 14.71 8.45
CA GLY A 81 16.30 16.05 8.96
C GLY A 81 15.64 16.07 10.32
N ASN A 82 15.09 17.23 10.68
CA ASN A 82 14.43 17.49 11.95
C ASN A 82 12.97 17.92 11.83
N LYS A 83 12.54 18.34 10.65
CA LYS A 83 11.19 18.82 10.42
C LYS A 83 10.36 17.73 9.78
N ASN A 84 9.07 17.77 10.01
CA ASN A 84 8.12 16.95 9.30
C ASN A 84 7.79 17.62 7.97
N THR A 85 8.20 17.01 6.87
CA THR A 85 7.75 17.38 5.52
C THR A 85 7.15 16.17 4.82
N TYR A 86 6.57 16.39 3.66
CA TYR A 86 5.99 15.36 2.83
C TYR A 86 6.53 15.50 1.40
N SER A 87 6.52 14.40 0.66
CA SER A 87 6.88 14.41 -0.75
C SER A 87 5.69 14.84 -1.63
N ASP A 88 5.97 15.06 -2.90
CA ASP A 88 4.99 15.29 -3.96
C ASP A 88 4.56 13.98 -4.66
N ASN A 89 4.98 12.84 -4.17
CA ASN A 89 4.70 11.52 -4.71
C ASN A 89 4.28 10.57 -3.58
N PHE A 90 2.97 10.37 -3.45
CA PHE A 90 2.38 9.51 -2.42
C PHE A 90 2.15 8.09 -2.93
N PHE A 91 1.79 7.93 -4.21
CA PHE A 91 1.59 6.62 -4.85
C PHE A 91 2.17 6.65 -6.26
N ALA A 92 2.72 5.53 -6.69
CA ALA A 92 3.21 5.30 -8.03
C ALA A 92 2.61 4.01 -8.60
N PHE A 93 1.92 4.12 -9.75
CA PHE A 93 1.26 2.99 -10.42
C PHE A 93 1.79 2.87 -11.84
N PRO A 94 2.67 1.88 -12.14
CA PRO A 94 3.13 1.61 -13.49
C PRO A 94 2.02 0.99 -14.35
N ARG A 95 1.87 1.49 -15.57
CA ARG A 95 0.99 0.95 -16.60
C ARG A 95 1.37 1.51 -17.96
N ASP A 96 1.16 0.74 -19.02
CA ASP A 96 1.16 1.25 -20.40
C ASP A 96 -0.18 1.95 -20.66
N PHE A 97 -0.21 3.29 -20.50
CA PHE A 97 -1.43 4.10 -20.63
C PHE A 97 -1.82 4.35 -22.07
N ASN A 98 -0.83 4.53 -22.96
CA ASN A 98 -1.04 4.89 -24.36
C ASN A 98 -1.05 3.67 -25.30
N GLY A 99 -0.84 2.44 -24.79
CA GLY A 99 -0.87 1.20 -25.55
C GLY A 99 0.34 1.02 -26.49
N ASP A 100 1.47 1.68 -26.19
CA ASP A 100 2.66 1.63 -27.05
C ASP A 100 3.66 0.52 -26.65
N GLY A 101 3.35 -0.22 -25.61
CA GLY A 101 4.11 -1.35 -25.11
C GLY A 101 5.23 -0.97 -24.16
N TRP A 102 5.35 0.29 -23.73
CA TRP A 102 6.28 0.77 -22.72
C TRP A 102 5.53 1.13 -21.45
N MET A 103 6.11 0.79 -20.32
CA MET A 103 5.49 1.09 -19.04
C MET A 103 5.68 2.57 -18.69
N ASP A 104 4.57 3.24 -18.45
CA ASP A 104 4.46 4.60 -17.94
C ASP A 104 4.25 4.60 -16.43
N VAL A 105 4.13 5.77 -15.80
CA VAL A 105 3.89 5.88 -14.36
C VAL A 105 2.81 6.91 -14.05
N LEU A 106 1.72 6.49 -13.40
CA LEU A 106 0.76 7.38 -12.76
C LEU A 106 1.25 7.71 -11.36
N ILE A 107 1.36 8.99 -11.04
CA ILE A 107 1.73 9.47 -9.70
C ILE A 107 0.56 10.21 -9.08
N VAL A 108 0.11 9.73 -7.92
CA VAL A 108 -0.80 10.48 -7.05
C VAL A 108 0.05 11.32 -6.11
N GLY A 109 -0.18 12.63 -6.13
CA GLY A 109 0.59 13.60 -5.35
C GLY A 109 0.21 13.64 -3.88
N PHE A 110 0.69 14.68 -3.19
CA PHE A 110 0.28 15.01 -1.83
C PHE A 110 -1.24 15.23 -1.77
N PRO A 111 -1.95 14.76 -0.72
CA PRO A 111 -3.39 14.91 -0.59
C PRO A 111 -3.90 16.34 -0.86
N GLY A 112 -4.86 16.44 -1.78
CA GLY A 112 -5.37 17.73 -2.28
C GLY A 112 -4.62 18.28 -3.49
N LYS A 113 -3.69 17.51 -4.08
CA LYS A 113 -2.97 17.84 -5.30
C LYS A 113 -3.44 17.00 -6.48
N GLU A 114 -2.97 17.41 -7.64
CA GLU A 114 -3.23 16.71 -8.90
C GLU A 114 -2.64 15.31 -8.93
N THR A 115 -3.27 14.44 -9.71
CA THR A 115 -2.71 13.17 -10.17
C THR A 115 -2.19 13.33 -11.59
N VAL A 116 -0.98 12.86 -11.83
CA VAL A 116 -0.26 13.05 -13.09
C VAL A 116 0.21 11.71 -13.64
N TRP A 117 0.25 11.60 -14.95
CA TRP A 117 0.85 10.50 -15.67
C TRP A 117 2.13 10.97 -16.35
N PHE A 118 3.21 10.21 -16.18
CA PHE A 118 4.48 10.41 -16.86
C PHE A 118 4.63 9.37 -17.97
N GLU A 119 4.67 9.84 -19.20
CA GLU A 119 4.81 9.02 -20.41
C GLU A 119 6.27 8.63 -20.63
N ASN A 120 6.53 7.34 -20.80
CA ASN A 120 7.88 6.82 -21.02
C ASN A 120 8.42 7.30 -22.38
N PRO A 121 9.52 8.07 -22.42
CA PRO A 121 10.08 8.60 -23.66
C PRO A 121 10.86 7.54 -24.48
N LYS A 122 10.92 6.28 -24.00
CA LYS A 122 11.63 5.15 -24.64
C LYS A 122 13.16 5.34 -24.73
N THR A 123 13.66 6.26 -23.92
CA THR A 123 15.09 6.56 -23.81
C THR A 123 15.43 7.05 -22.41
N PRO A 124 16.50 6.51 -21.76
CA PRO A 124 16.80 6.81 -20.34
C PRO A 124 17.27 8.25 -20.10
N ASP A 125 17.82 8.93 -21.12
CA ASP A 125 18.46 10.24 -20.98
C ASP A 125 17.49 11.42 -21.15
N ARG A 126 16.21 11.19 -21.11
CA ARG A 126 15.19 12.22 -21.34
C ARG A 126 14.14 12.20 -20.24
N HIS A 127 13.80 13.38 -19.70
CA HIS A 127 12.65 13.53 -18.81
C HIS A 127 11.36 13.10 -19.51
N TRP A 128 10.50 12.48 -18.75
CA TRP A 128 9.24 11.92 -19.23
C TRP A 128 8.21 13.03 -19.41
N PRO A 129 7.50 13.11 -20.54
CA PRO A 129 6.36 14.01 -20.69
C PRO A 129 5.35 13.84 -19.56
N ARG A 130 4.91 14.96 -18.98
CA ARG A 130 3.98 15.00 -17.86
C ARG A 130 2.59 15.38 -18.36
N HIS A 131 1.61 14.55 -18.05
CA HIS A 131 0.19 14.78 -18.32
C HIS A 131 -0.58 14.89 -17.03
N GLU A 132 -1.26 16.03 -16.79
CA GLU A 132 -2.16 16.19 -15.65
C GLU A 132 -3.51 15.59 -16.03
N VAL A 133 -3.87 14.48 -15.38
CA VAL A 133 -5.06 13.69 -15.75
C VAL A 133 -6.21 13.85 -14.75
N PHE A 134 -5.92 14.19 -13.51
CA PHE A 134 -6.95 14.43 -12.51
C PHE A 134 -6.55 15.59 -11.59
N PRO A 135 -7.43 16.60 -11.36
CA PRO A 135 -7.01 17.86 -10.76
C PRO A 135 -6.77 17.78 -9.25
N GLN A 136 -7.40 16.84 -8.54
CA GLN A 136 -7.32 16.78 -7.09
C GLN A 136 -7.67 15.40 -6.55
N THR A 137 -6.74 14.79 -5.80
CA THR A 137 -6.92 13.56 -5.04
C THR A 137 -6.71 13.86 -3.56
N ASP A 138 -7.72 13.62 -2.72
CA ASP A 138 -7.75 14.14 -1.34
C ASP A 138 -7.33 13.10 -0.29
N ASN A 139 -7.63 11.82 -0.47
CA ASN A 139 -7.39 10.79 0.54
C ASN A 139 -5.96 10.21 0.53
N GLU A 140 -5.56 9.62 1.67
CA GLU A 140 -4.26 8.96 1.82
C GLU A 140 -4.28 7.45 1.52
N SER A 141 -5.36 6.93 0.95
CA SER A 141 -5.46 5.54 0.51
C SER A 141 -6.14 5.43 -0.87
N PRO A 142 -5.80 6.30 -1.86
CA PRO A 142 -6.33 6.12 -3.21
C PRO A 142 -5.81 4.81 -3.79
N THR A 143 -6.58 4.23 -4.72
CA THR A 143 -6.15 3.03 -5.43
C THR A 143 -6.34 3.18 -6.93
N PHE A 144 -5.59 2.42 -7.71
CA PHE A 144 -5.69 2.35 -9.15
C PHE A 144 -5.96 0.91 -9.54
N ALA A 145 -7.24 0.58 -9.78
CA ALA A 145 -7.70 -0.78 -10.02
C ALA A 145 -8.97 -0.78 -10.89
N ASP A 146 -9.23 -1.91 -11.54
CA ASP A 146 -10.46 -2.13 -12.31
C ASP A 146 -11.65 -2.28 -11.36
N LEU A 147 -12.29 -1.16 -11.04
CA LEU A 147 -13.49 -1.10 -10.21
C LEU A 147 -14.73 -1.46 -11.00
N THR A 148 -14.79 -1.05 -12.28
CA THR A 148 -15.99 -1.21 -13.10
C THR A 148 -16.12 -2.61 -13.71
N GLY A 149 -15.04 -3.40 -13.72
CA GLY A 149 -14.97 -4.75 -14.27
C GLY A 149 -14.86 -4.78 -15.79
N ASP A 150 -14.42 -3.68 -16.42
CA ASP A 150 -14.27 -3.59 -17.88
C ASP A 150 -12.84 -3.92 -18.37
N GLY A 151 -11.90 -4.19 -17.46
CA GLY A 151 -10.51 -4.52 -17.72
C GLY A 151 -9.60 -3.28 -17.79
N THR A 152 -10.14 -2.09 -17.58
CA THR A 152 -9.39 -0.82 -17.52
C THR A 152 -9.38 -0.30 -16.10
N PRO A 153 -8.23 -0.16 -15.44
CA PRO A 153 -8.19 0.41 -14.10
C PRO A 153 -8.58 1.89 -14.07
N GLU A 154 -9.31 2.25 -13.02
CA GLU A 154 -9.69 3.60 -12.64
C GLU A 154 -8.88 4.09 -11.45
N LEU A 155 -8.72 5.41 -11.34
CA LEU A 155 -8.28 6.05 -10.10
C LEU A 155 -9.47 6.17 -9.16
N VAL A 156 -9.51 5.34 -8.11
CA VAL A 156 -10.54 5.40 -7.07
C VAL A 156 -10.03 6.24 -5.91
N CYS A 157 -10.76 7.31 -5.59
CA CYS A 157 -10.28 8.29 -4.62
C CYS A 157 -11.42 9.11 -4.00
N ILE A 158 -11.03 10.10 -3.22
CA ILE A 158 -11.89 11.19 -2.75
C ILE A 158 -11.50 12.47 -3.49
N THR A 159 -12.50 13.21 -3.94
CA THR A 159 -12.37 14.61 -4.36
C THR A 159 -13.65 15.37 -4.06
N GLU A 160 -13.54 16.67 -3.81
CA GLU A 160 -14.70 17.55 -3.56
C GLU A 160 -15.65 17.02 -2.47
N GLY A 161 -15.13 16.32 -1.48
CA GLY A 161 -15.90 15.78 -0.36
C GLY A 161 -16.73 14.54 -0.65
N ALA A 162 -16.43 13.79 -1.72
CA ALA A 162 -17.12 12.56 -2.09
C ALA A 162 -16.15 11.46 -2.53
N TYR A 163 -16.48 10.21 -2.27
CA TYR A 163 -15.87 9.05 -2.90
C TYR A 163 -16.35 8.89 -4.35
N GLY A 164 -15.45 8.46 -5.20
CA GLY A 164 -15.72 8.17 -6.58
C GLY A 164 -14.53 7.57 -7.31
N TYR A 165 -14.62 7.52 -8.62
CA TYR A 165 -13.56 7.02 -9.48
C TYR A 165 -13.42 7.90 -10.74
N ALA A 166 -12.20 7.96 -11.27
CA ALA A 166 -11.89 8.69 -12.50
C ALA A 166 -11.45 7.72 -13.59
N THR A 167 -12.15 7.77 -14.74
CA THR A 167 -11.88 6.91 -15.90
C THR A 167 -11.01 7.61 -16.92
N PRO A 168 -9.95 6.97 -17.45
CA PRO A 168 -9.18 7.48 -18.59
C PRO A 168 -10.06 7.67 -19.84
N ASP A 169 -9.75 8.69 -20.68
CA ASP A 169 -10.34 8.77 -22.01
C ASP A 169 -9.71 7.64 -22.89
N PRO A 170 -10.49 6.68 -23.40
CA PRO A 170 -9.94 5.55 -24.13
C PRO A 170 -9.33 5.95 -25.49
N SER A 171 -9.63 7.16 -25.98
CA SER A 171 -9.05 7.69 -27.23
C SER A 171 -7.77 8.49 -27.03
N ASP A 172 -7.54 8.99 -25.80
CA ASP A 172 -6.39 9.82 -25.46
C ASP A 172 -6.24 9.89 -23.93
N PRO A 173 -5.46 8.98 -23.32
CA PRO A 173 -5.29 8.91 -21.85
C PRO A 173 -4.57 10.13 -21.25
N ALA A 174 -3.98 11.00 -22.07
CA ALA A 174 -3.36 12.26 -21.62
C ALA A 174 -4.37 13.38 -21.36
N LYS A 175 -5.62 13.22 -21.78
CA LYS A 175 -6.70 14.16 -21.43
C LYS A 175 -7.13 14.01 -19.97
N PRO A 176 -7.76 15.05 -19.40
CA PRO A 176 -8.38 14.94 -18.09
C PRO A 176 -9.37 13.77 -18.01
N TRP A 177 -9.22 12.95 -16.97
CA TRP A 177 -10.07 11.79 -16.73
C TRP A 177 -11.47 12.20 -16.27
N THR A 178 -12.47 11.39 -16.63
CA THR A 178 -13.87 11.66 -16.29
C THR A 178 -14.17 11.18 -14.88
N TRP A 179 -14.68 12.08 -14.04
CA TRP A 179 -15.07 11.77 -12.66
C TRP A 179 -16.46 11.17 -12.57
N HIS A 180 -16.60 10.07 -11.83
CA HIS A 180 -17.84 9.37 -11.53
C HIS A 180 -18.00 9.27 -10.02
N ARG A 181 -19.06 9.86 -9.49
CA ARG A 181 -19.26 9.95 -8.05
C ARG A 181 -20.01 8.72 -7.50
N ILE A 182 -19.43 8.06 -6.51
CA ILE A 182 -20.01 6.92 -5.79
C ILE A 182 -20.91 7.41 -4.64
N SER A 183 -20.41 8.29 -3.79
CA SER A 183 -21.09 8.74 -2.58
C SER A 183 -21.72 10.12 -2.74
N PRO A 184 -22.70 10.50 -1.90
CA PRO A 184 -23.06 11.91 -1.73
C PRO A 184 -21.85 12.71 -1.24
N VAL A 185 -21.87 14.03 -1.43
CA VAL A 185 -20.93 14.94 -0.78
C VAL A 185 -21.21 14.95 0.72
N LYS A 186 -20.29 14.38 1.51
CA LYS A 186 -20.39 14.31 2.98
C LYS A 186 -19.26 15.06 3.67
N GLY A 187 -18.43 15.82 2.93
CA GLY A 187 -17.31 16.57 3.48
C GLY A 187 -16.13 15.68 3.86
N TYR A 188 -15.95 14.55 3.18
CA TYR A 188 -14.69 13.80 3.24
C TYR A 188 -13.56 14.71 2.80
N GLY A 189 -12.59 14.94 3.67
CA GLY A 189 -11.53 15.93 3.46
C GLY A 189 -10.22 15.33 3.03
N ASN A 190 -9.25 16.21 2.79
CA ASN A 190 -7.86 15.85 2.62
C ASN A 190 -7.41 15.01 3.82
N PHE A 191 -6.53 14.05 3.57
CA PHE A 191 -6.02 13.11 4.57
C PHE A 191 -7.07 12.16 5.16
N THR A 192 -8.20 11.92 4.49
CA THR A 192 -9.10 10.81 4.87
C THR A 192 -8.36 9.50 4.69
N HIS A 193 -8.37 8.67 5.73
CA HIS A 193 -7.73 7.36 5.80
C HIS A 193 -8.76 6.23 5.77
N GLY A 194 -8.34 5.08 5.25
CA GLY A 194 -9.16 3.87 5.21
C GLY A 194 -10.08 3.83 3.98
N MET A 195 -9.58 3.24 2.90
CA MET A 195 -10.34 2.95 1.70
C MET A 195 -9.83 1.66 1.07
N GLY A 196 -10.73 0.90 0.48
CA GLY A 196 -10.40 -0.30 -0.27
C GLY A 196 -11.50 -0.74 -1.20
N LEU A 197 -11.22 -1.79 -1.95
CA LEU A 197 -12.10 -2.37 -2.93
C LEU A 197 -12.26 -3.87 -2.71
N GLY A 198 -13.43 -4.40 -3.05
CA GLY A 198 -13.69 -5.84 -3.09
C GLY A 198 -15.18 -6.16 -3.07
N ASP A 199 -15.52 -7.35 -3.47
CA ASP A 199 -16.91 -7.85 -3.47
C ASP A 199 -17.30 -8.25 -2.03
N VAL A 200 -17.93 -7.33 -1.30
CA VAL A 200 -18.28 -7.53 0.11
C VAL A 200 -19.50 -8.44 0.26
N ASN A 201 -20.48 -8.33 -0.62
CA ASN A 201 -21.75 -9.04 -0.51
C ASN A 201 -21.78 -10.40 -1.25
N GLY A 202 -20.78 -10.70 -2.08
CA GLY A 202 -20.65 -11.93 -2.85
C GLY A 202 -21.47 -11.94 -4.14
N ASP A 203 -21.78 -10.77 -4.71
CA ASP A 203 -22.58 -10.64 -5.92
C ASP A 203 -21.77 -10.55 -7.23
N GLY A 204 -20.43 -10.58 -7.12
CA GLY A 204 -19.50 -10.55 -8.23
C GLY A 204 -19.14 -9.16 -8.73
N ARG A 205 -19.60 -8.09 -8.06
CA ARG A 205 -19.24 -6.70 -8.35
C ARG A 205 -18.30 -6.16 -7.28
N THR A 206 -17.42 -5.24 -7.66
CA THR A 206 -16.47 -4.65 -6.74
C THR A 206 -17.08 -3.48 -5.98
N ASP A 207 -17.26 -3.63 -4.68
CA ASP A 207 -17.72 -2.59 -3.77
C ASP A 207 -16.57 -1.67 -3.33
N LEU A 208 -16.90 -0.46 -2.86
CA LEU A 208 -15.96 0.42 -2.20
C LEU A 208 -16.12 0.30 -0.68
N ILE A 209 -15.03 0.01 0.02
CA ILE A 209 -14.97 -0.14 1.47
C ILE A 209 -14.38 1.13 2.08
N GLU A 210 -14.97 1.65 3.14
CA GLU A 210 -14.46 2.76 3.94
C GLU A 210 -14.60 2.47 5.45
N LYS A 211 -13.99 3.30 6.30
CA LYS A 211 -13.96 3.11 7.76
C LYS A 211 -15.34 3.04 8.44
N ASP A 212 -16.35 3.67 7.88
CA ASP A 212 -17.72 3.74 8.45
C ASP A 212 -18.66 2.72 7.80
N GLY A 213 -18.21 1.94 6.79
CA GLY A 213 -19.01 0.95 6.09
C GLY A 213 -18.52 0.65 4.68
N TRP A 214 -19.45 0.32 3.81
CA TRP A 214 -19.15 0.02 2.42
C TRP A 214 -20.26 0.49 1.48
N TRP A 215 -19.86 0.80 0.25
CA TRP A 215 -20.75 1.27 -0.83
C TRP A 215 -20.93 0.13 -1.83
N GLU A 216 -22.14 -0.42 -1.88
CA GLU A 216 -22.50 -1.50 -2.81
C GLU A 216 -22.57 -1.00 -4.25
N GLN A 217 -21.81 -1.64 -5.14
CA GLN A 217 -21.83 -1.31 -6.54
C GLN A 217 -23.17 -1.71 -7.16
N PRO A 218 -23.90 -0.77 -7.81
CA PRO A 218 -25.16 -1.10 -8.46
C PRO A 218 -24.93 -1.96 -9.72
N ALA A 219 -25.96 -2.71 -10.12
CA ALA A 219 -25.91 -3.57 -11.32
C ALA A 219 -25.67 -2.80 -12.64
N SER A 220 -25.83 -1.49 -12.65
CA SER A 220 -25.52 -0.61 -13.78
C SER A 220 -24.93 0.71 -13.28
N LEU A 221 -23.80 1.09 -13.86
CA LEU A 221 -23.13 2.37 -13.61
C LEU A 221 -23.61 3.50 -14.55
N ALA A 222 -24.53 3.19 -15.47
CA ALA A 222 -25.03 4.17 -16.42
C ALA A 222 -25.74 5.34 -15.73
N GLY A 223 -25.31 6.58 -16.05
CA GLY A 223 -25.89 7.80 -15.49
C GLY A 223 -25.38 8.16 -14.08
N ASP A 224 -24.26 7.59 -13.66
CA ASP A 224 -23.59 7.88 -12.39
C ASP A 224 -24.50 7.76 -11.16
N PRO A 225 -25.09 6.58 -10.91
CA PRO A 225 -25.95 6.40 -9.75
C PRO A 225 -25.14 6.55 -8.45
N VAL A 226 -25.73 7.15 -7.43
CA VAL A 226 -25.18 7.09 -6.07
C VAL A 226 -25.34 5.65 -5.58
N TRP A 227 -24.24 5.07 -5.06
CA TRP A 227 -24.25 3.68 -4.58
C TRP A 227 -24.99 3.54 -3.25
N THR A 228 -25.42 2.35 -2.92
CA THR A 228 -26.08 2.05 -1.64
C THR A 228 -25.05 1.94 -0.53
N PHE A 229 -25.21 2.72 0.54
CA PHE A 229 -24.31 2.67 1.68
C PHE A 229 -24.81 1.70 2.77
N HIS A 230 -23.95 0.80 3.18
CA HIS A 230 -24.15 -0.12 4.30
C HIS A 230 -23.28 0.28 5.48
N ALA A 231 -23.87 0.81 6.53
CA ALA A 231 -23.15 1.33 7.67
C ALA A 231 -22.62 0.19 8.55
N THR A 232 -21.30 0.13 8.71
CA THR A 232 -20.58 -0.80 9.59
C THR A 232 -19.22 -0.19 9.94
N PRO A 233 -18.92 0.11 11.21
CA PRO A 233 -17.64 0.70 11.57
C PRO A 233 -16.50 -0.34 11.48
N PHE A 234 -15.48 -0.01 10.71
CA PHE A 234 -14.24 -0.79 10.53
C PHE A 234 -13.01 -0.11 11.15
N GLY A 235 -13.17 0.62 12.24
CA GLY A 235 -12.12 1.38 12.91
C GLY A 235 -12.22 2.87 12.68
N LEU A 236 -11.11 3.59 12.89
CA LEU A 236 -11.04 5.05 12.80
C LEU A 236 -10.46 5.56 11.46
N GLY A 237 -10.11 4.65 10.57
CA GLY A 237 -9.43 4.92 9.30
C GLY A 237 -7.92 4.63 9.40
N GLY A 238 -7.53 3.55 8.80
CA GLY A 238 -6.16 3.08 8.73
C GLY A 238 -5.53 3.35 7.35
N SER A 239 -5.34 2.30 6.59
CA SER A 239 -4.72 2.33 5.27
C SER A 239 -5.64 1.65 4.24
N GLN A 240 -5.06 0.91 3.31
CA GLN A 240 -5.83 0.10 2.38
C GLN A 240 -6.69 -0.92 3.14
N MET A 241 -7.89 -1.16 2.61
CA MET A 241 -8.86 -2.12 3.15
C MET A 241 -9.10 -3.20 2.10
N HIS A 242 -9.28 -4.44 2.54
CA HIS A 242 -9.42 -5.58 1.63
C HIS A 242 -10.63 -6.42 1.99
N ALA A 243 -11.35 -6.90 0.96
CA ALA A 243 -12.35 -7.95 1.11
C ALA A 243 -11.70 -9.30 0.75
N TYR A 244 -11.80 -10.28 1.66
CA TYR A 244 -11.26 -11.62 1.46
C TYR A 244 -11.91 -12.61 2.42
N ASP A 245 -12.24 -13.80 1.94
CA ASP A 245 -12.71 -14.91 2.77
C ASP A 245 -11.56 -15.44 3.64
N VAL A 246 -11.42 -14.90 4.85
CA VAL A 246 -10.31 -15.19 5.77
C VAL A 246 -10.44 -16.59 6.37
N ASN A 247 -11.63 -17.00 6.78
CA ASN A 247 -11.87 -18.25 7.51
C ASN A 247 -12.29 -19.43 6.59
N GLY A 248 -12.54 -19.21 5.30
CA GLY A 248 -12.91 -20.23 4.34
C GLY A 248 -14.38 -20.64 4.41
N ASP A 249 -15.27 -19.78 4.92
CA ASP A 249 -16.71 -20.03 5.02
C ASP A 249 -17.51 -19.60 3.79
N GLY A 250 -16.84 -18.98 2.81
CA GLY A 250 -17.44 -18.51 1.55
C GLY A 250 -18.04 -17.10 1.63
N LEU A 251 -17.84 -16.38 2.75
CA LEU A 251 -18.20 -14.98 2.89
C LEU A 251 -16.93 -14.12 2.88
N ASN A 252 -16.97 -12.97 2.22
CA ASN A 252 -15.82 -12.08 2.23
C ASN A 252 -15.81 -11.22 3.50
N ASP A 253 -14.74 -11.34 4.25
CA ASP A 253 -14.44 -10.56 5.44
C ASP A 253 -13.74 -9.25 5.05
N VAL A 254 -13.60 -8.32 6.00
CA VAL A 254 -12.86 -7.07 5.78
C VAL A 254 -11.59 -7.06 6.63
N ILE A 255 -10.45 -6.80 6.00
CA ILE A 255 -9.14 -6.66 6.65
C ILE A 255 -8.72 -5.19 6.59
N THR A 256 -8.27 -4.62 7.72
CA THR A 256 -7.81 -3.23 7.77
C THR A 256 -6.92 -2.93 8.97
N ALA A 257 -6.08 -1.90 8.84
CA ALA A 257 -5.54 -1.20 10.00
C ALA A 257 -6.63 -0.36 10.66
N LEU A 258 -6.72 -0.37 12.00
CA LEU A 258 -7.79 0.34 12.73
C LEU A 258 -7.61 1.85 12.72
N THR A 259 -6.36 2.31 12.63
CA THR A 259 -6.00 3.73 12.56
C THR A 259 -4.61 3.91 11.94
N ALA A 260 -4.46 4.91 11.08
CA ALA A 260 -3.20 5.21 10.43
C ALA A 260 -2.10 5.69 11.41
N HIS A 261 -2.46 6.48 12.41
CA HIS A 261 -1.52 7.20 13.29
C HIS A 261 -1.37 6.58 14.69
N ALA A 262 -1.98 5.44 14.96
CA ALA A 262 -1.83 4.75 16.25
C ALA A 262 -1.61 3.25 16.02
N PHE A 263 -2.26 2.41 16.82
CA PHE A 263 -2.13 0.96 16.76
C PHE A 263 -3.39 0.34 16.20
N GLY A 264 -3.27 -0.87 15.73
CA GLY A 264 -4.38 -1.74 15.42
C GLY A 264 -4.32 -2.30 14.01
N LEU A 265 -4.40 -3.63 13.95
CA LEU A 265 -4.61 -4.43 12.76
C LEU A 265 -5.70 -5.42 13.10
N ALA A 266 -6.73 -5.51 12.29
CA ALA A 266 -7.88 -6.36 12.53
C ALA A 266 -8.44 -6.95 11.24
N TRP A 267 -9.19 -8.01 11.40
CA TRP A 267 -10.14 -8.47 10.40
C TRP A 267 -11.54 -8.53 10.99
N TYR A 268 -12.54 -8.32 10.16
CA TYR A 268 -13.96 -8.28 10.51
C TYR A 268 -14.64 -9.46 9.84
N GLU A 269 -14.91 -10.50 10.61
CA GLU A 269 -15.59 -11.72 10.17
C GLU A 269 -17.00 -11.41 9.75
N GLN A 270 -17.33 -11.65 8.49
CA GLN A 270 -18.68 -11.51 8.00
C GLN A 270 -19.56 -12.69 8.46
N TYR A 271 -20.76 -12.41 8.88
CA TYR A 271 -21.79 -13.42 9.13
C TYR A 271 -23.17 -12.94 8.69
N ARG A 272 -24.11 -13.87 8.53
CA ARG A 272 -25.48 -13.55 8.18
C ARG A 272 -26.39 -13.68 9.40
N ASP A 273 -27.18 -12.63 9.67
CA ASP A 273 -28.19 -12.61 10.73
C ASP A 273 -29.54 -12.21 10.11
N GLY A 274 -30.47 -13.16 10.01
CA GLY A 274 -31.76 -12.93 9.34
C GLY A 274 -31.67 -12.53 7.87
N GLY A 275 -30.54 -12.84 7.20
CA GLY A 275 -30.23 -12.44 5.82
C GLY A 275 -29.44 -11.14 5.70
N GLU A 276 -29.30 -10.36 6.78
CA GLU A 276 -28.49 -9.16 6.81
C GLU A 276 -26.99 -9.50 6.96
N ILE A 277 -26.14 -8.72 6.27
CA ILE A 277 -24.68 -8.78 6.44
C ILE A 277 -24.30 -8.08 7.73
N LYS A 278 -23.56 -8.78 8.60
CA LYS A 278 -23.00 -8.25 9.83
C LYS A 278 -21.54 -8.67 9.98
N PHE A 279 -20.81 -7.96 10.83
CA PHE A 279 -19.39 -8.19 11.04
C PHE A 279 -19.07 -8.32 12.53
N ARG A 280 -18.07 -9.19 12.82
CA ARG A 280 -17.48 -9.36 14.14
C ARG A 280 -16.00 -9.01 14.06
N GLU A 281 -15.56 -8.11 14.92
CA GLU A 281 -14.16 -7.69 14.98
C GLU A 281 -13.26 -8.75 15.62
N HIS A 282 -12.12 -9.02 14.98
CA HIS A 282 -11.03 -9.83 15.51
C HIS A 282 -9.72 -9.03 15.45
N ILE A 283 -9.19 -8.68 16.63
CA ILE A 283 -7.94 -7.93 16.75
C ILE A 283 -6.76 -8.88 16.55
N LEU A 284 -5.87 -8.54 15.62
CA LEU A 284 -4.62 -9.26 15.34
C LEU A 284 -3.44 -8.65 16.10
N MET A 285 -3.39 -7.33 16.18
CA MET A 285 -2.37 -6.55 16.88
C MET A 285 -2.95 -5.20 17.31
N ASN A 286 -2.68 -4.78 18.55
CA ASN A 286 -3.10 -3.48 19.04
C ASN A 286 -2.16 -2.96 20.14
N LYS A 287 -2.55 -1.88 20.80
CA LYS A 287 -1.76 -1.17 21.80
C LYS A 287 -1.50 -2.02 23.06
N GLU A 288 -2.53 -2.68 23.58
CA GLU A 288 -2.42 -3.39 24.88
C GLU A 288 -1.77 -4.78 24.69
N PRO A 289 -0.91 -5.23 25.62
CA PRO A 289 -0.23 -6.52 25.48
C PRO A 289 -1.20 -7.72 25.35
N SER A 290 -2.38 -7.65 25.96
CA SER A 290 -3.40 -8.69 25.90
C SER A 290 -4.03 -8.85 24.50
N GLU A 291 -3.87 -7.88 23.64
CA GLU A 291 -4.37 -7.86 22.26
C GLU A 291 -3.33 -8.38 21.24
N ASN A 292 -2.13 -8.77 21.73
CA ASN A 292 -0.99 -9.15 20.88
C ASN A 292 -0.59 -10.58 21.16
N ARG A 293 -1.23 -11.54 20.49
CA ARG A 293 -1.01 -12.98 20.72
C ARG A 293 0.47 -13.39 20.64
N TYR A 294 1.24 -12.76 19.77
CA TYR A 294 2.67 -13.04 19.55
C TYR A 294 3.61 -11.98 20.12
N GLY A 295 3.09 -11.02 20.88
CA GLY A 295 3.87 -9.93 21.46
C GLY A 295 4.38 -8.89 20.44
N VAL A 296 3.98 -8.98 19.17
CA VAL A 296 4.30 -7.99 18.15
C VAL A 296 3.42 -6.78 18.30
N LYS A 297 4.05 -5.60 18.35
CA LYS A 297 3.34 -4.31 18.44
C LYS A 297 4.12 -3.23 17.73
N PHE A 298 3.46 -2.52 16.83
CA PHE A 298 3.93 -1.28 16.20
C PHE A 298 2.75 -0.39 15.83
N SER A 299 3.01 0.89 15.66
CA SER A 299 2.03 1.91 15.31
C SER A 299 2.22 2.38 13.87
N GLU A 300 1.34 3.26 13.41
CA GLU A 300 1.45 3.99 12.14
C GLU A 300 1.38 3.06 10.91
N LEU A 301 0.37 2.19 10.87
CA LEU A 301 0.13 1.26 9.76
C LEU A 301 -0.52 2.00 8.57
N HIS A 302 0.28 2.69 7.75
CA HIS A 302 -0.21 3.49 6.61
C HIS A 302 -0.32 2.72 5.30
N ALA A 303 0.16 1.48 5.26
CA ALA A 303 0.03 0.62 4.09
C ALA A 303 -0.23 -0.82 4.53
N VAL A 304 -1.19 -1.47 3.89
CA VAL A 304 -1.56 -2.88 4.08
C VAL A 304 -1.78 -3.51 2.72
N GLU A 305 -1.09 -4.62 2.46
CA GLU A 305 -1.27 -5.44 1.27
C GLU A 305 -1.70 -6.86 1.63
N LEU A 306 -2.38 -7.52 0.70
CA LEU A 306 -2.92 -8.86 0.86
C LEU A 306 -2.40 -9.77 -0.26
N VAL A 307 -1.39 -10.57 0.06
CA VAL A 307 -0.63 -11.39 -0.90
C VAL A 307 -0.32 -12.77 -0.31
N ASP A 308 -0.37 -13.82 -1.13
CA ASP A 308 0.13 -15.15 -0.78
C ASP A 308 1.67 -15.13 -0.76
N MET A 309 2.26 -15.02 0.42
CA MET A 309 3.71 -14.84 0.59
C MET A 309 4.49 -16.16 0.51
N ASP A 310 3.91 -17.29 0.92
CA ASP A 310 4.61 -18.58 0.97
C ASP A 310 4.13 -19.60 -0.07
N GLY A 311 3.16 -19.24 -0.92
CA GLY A 311 2.66 -20.07 -2.00
C GLY A 311 1.71 -21.18 -1.53
N ASP A 312 1.08 -21.01 -0.35
CA ASP A 312 0.15 -22.01 0.19
C ASP A 312 -1.30 -21.85 -0.31
N GLY A 313 -1.57 -20.80 -1.11
CA GLY A 313 -2.85 -20.49 -1.72
C GLY A 313 -3.74 -19.60 -0.85
N LEU A 314 -3.31 -19.22 0.35
CA LEU A 314 -3.99 -18.27 1.22
C LEU A 314 -3.32 -16.90 1.11
N LYS A 315 -4.11 -15.86 1.20
CA LYS A 315 -3.54 -14.50 1.21
C LYS A 315 -3.18 -14.08 2.63
N ASP A 316 -1.96 -13.62 2.78
CA ASP A 316 -1.37 -13.10 4.00
C ASP A 316 -1.47 -11.59 4.06
N ILE A 317 -1.34 -11.03 5.26
CA ILE A 317 -1.27 -9.58 5.43
C ILE A 317 0.19 -9.15 5.46
N VAL A 318 0.57 -8.20 4.61
CA VAL A 318 1.87 -7.54 4.61
C VAL A 318 1.67 -6.08 5.00
N THR A 319 2.37 -5.63 6.04
CA THR A 319 2.27 -4.25 6.54
C THR A 319 3.52 -3.84 7.32
N GLY A 320 3.59 -2.59 7.72
CA GLY A 320 4.72 -2.09 8.50
C GLY A 320 4.43 -0.76 9.18
N LYS A 321 5.46 -0.26 9.86
CA LYS A 321 5.43 1.04 10.51
C LYS A 321 5.90 2.14 9.58
N ARG A 322 5.07 3.16 9.36
CA ARG A 322 5.50 4.42 8.73
C ARG A 322 6.36 5.21 9.71
N PHE A 323 7.65 5.34 9.43
CA PHE A 323 8.56 6.07 10.29
C PHE A 323 8.31 7.58 10.17
N TRP A 324 7.95 8.21 11.30
CA TRP A 324 7.66 9.65 11.42
C TRP A 324 6.54 10.16 10.51
N SER A 325 5.36 9.59 10.57
CA SER A 325 4.19 10.13 9.86
C SER A 325 4.03 11.64 10.14
N HIS A 326 4.09 12.05 11.41
CA HIS A 326 4.09 13.45 11.84
C HIS A 326 5.44 13.92 12.42
N GLY A 327 6.55 13.32 11.98
CA GLY A 327 7.89 13.70 12.42
C GLY A 327 8.25 13.19 13.81
N ARG A 328 9.09 13.96 14.51
CA ARG A 328 9.66 13.56 15.82
C ARG A 328 8.69 13.65 16.99
N VAL A 329 7.54 14.28 16.81
CA VAL A 329 6.52 14.50 17.85
C VAL A 329 5.14 14.24 17.25
N GLY A 330 4.21 13.77 18.04
CA GLY A 330 2.81 13.58 17.64
C GLY A 330 2.34 12.13 17.73
N ASP A 331 2.95 11.21 16.99
CA ASP A 331 2.48 9.82 16.93
C ASP A 331 3.04 8.95 18.06
N PRO A 332 2.30 7.96 18.54
CA PRO A 332 2.80 7.03 19.53
C PRO A 332 3.93 6.16 18.96
N ASP A 333 4.88 5.80 19.81
CA ASP A 333 6.03 4.93 19.45
C ASP A 333 6.82 5.39 18.20
N ARG A 334 6.75 6.68 17.84
CA ARG A 334 7.31 7.29 16.63
C ARG A 334 8.78 6.98 16.35
N ASN A 335 9.59 6.82 17.41
CA ASN A 335 11.03 6.53 17.31
C ASN A 335 11.36 5.03 17.41
N GLN A 336 10.35 4.16 17.46
CA GLN A 336 10.56 2.73 17.39
C GLN A 336 11.02 2.31 16.00
N ALA A 337 11.55 1.10 15.89
CA ALA A 337 12.06 0.54 14.65
C ALA A 337 11.01 0.62 13.53
N ALA A 338 11.45 1.03 12.35
CA ALA A 338 10.65 1.07 11.13
C ALA A 338 10.55 -0.35 10.56
N VAL A 339 9.64 -1.11 11.12
CA VAL A 339 9.46 -2.54 10.84
C VAL A 339 8.57 -2.79 9.64
N ASN A 340 8.81 -3.94 8.98
CA ASN A 340 7.89 -4.61 8.08
C ASN A 340 7.63 -6.01 8.58
N TYR A 341 6.38 -6.44 8.54
CA TYR A 341 5.92 -7.75 8.95
C TYR A 341 5.04 -8.40 7.87
N TRP A 342 5.12 -9.69 7.80
CA TRP A 342 4.20 -10.58 7.15
C TRP A 342 3.43 -11.36 8.21
N PHE A 343 2.11 -11.28 8.21
CA PHE A 343 1.20 -12.02 9.08
C PHE A 343 0.62 -13.18 8.25
N ARG A 344 1.22 -14.34 8.39
CA ARG A 344 0.84 -15.54 7.67
C ARG A 344 -0.53 -16.02 8.15
N LEU A 345 -1.48 -16.18 7.23
CA LEU A 345 -2.79 -16.77 7.51
C LEU A 345 -2.67 -18.29 7.62
N VAL A 346 -3.19 -18.84 8.70
CA VAL A 346 -3.37 -20.27 8.90
C VAL A 346 -4.83 -20.56 9.19
N ARG A 347 -5.41 -21.45 8.40
CA ARG A 347 -6.80 -21.92 8.58
C ARG A 347 -6.82 -23.30 9.21
N GLU A 348 -7.67 -23.49 10.18
CA GLU A 348 -7.95 -24.80 10.75
C GLU A 348 -9.24 -25.40 10.15
N PRO A 349 -9.42 -26.74 10.19
CA PRO A 349 -10.60 -27.38 9.60
C PRO A 349 -11.95 -26.98 10.23
N ASP A 350 -11.93 -26.38 11.41
CA ASP A 350 -13.11 -25.86 12.11
C ASP A 350 -13.40 -24.37 11.82
N HIS A 351 -12.76 -23.83 10.76
CA HIS A 351 -12.82 -22.42 10.35
C HIS A 351 -12.18 -21.43 11.33
N SER A 352 -11.55 -21.90 12.40
CA SER A 352 -10.72 -21.02 13.20
C SER A 352 -9.45 -20.61 12.43
N VAL A 353 -8.97 -19.39 12.68
CA VAL A 353 -7.82 -18.84 11.98
C VAL A 353 -6.78 -18.31 12.95
N ASP A 354 -5.54 -18.29 12.51
CA ASP A 354 -4.43 -17.62 13.16
C ASP A 354 -3.66 -16.79 12.14
N PHE A 355 -3.14 -15.65 12.56
CA PHE A 355 -2.23 -14.81 11.78
C PHE A 355 -0.88 -14.79 12.48
N ILE A 356 0.09 -15.52 11.94
CA ILE A 356 1.41 -15.71 12.55
C ILE A 356 2.36 -14.63 12.01
N PRO A 357 2.87 -13.71 12.85
CA PRO A 357 3.70 -12.59 12.39
C PRO A 357 5.15 -13.00 12.18
N TYR A 358 5.65 -12.85 10.97
CA TYR A 358 7.07 -12.97 10.64
C TYR A 358 7.65 -11.60 10.32
N ARG A 359 8.74 -11.23 11.00
CA ARG A 359 9.41 -9.97 10.73
C ARG A 359 10.20 -10.05 9.43
N ILE A 360 9.90 -9.17 8.49
CA ILE A 360 10.60 -9.03 7.22
C ILE A 360 11.86 -8.18 7.41
N ASP A 361 11.71 -6.99 8.00
CA ASP A 361 12.81 -6.04 8.25
C ASP A 361 12.49 -5.16 9.47
N ASP A 362 13.50 -4.47 10.02
CA ASP A 362 13.36 -3.59 11.17
C ASP A 362 13.91 -2.17 10.97
N ASN A 363 14.28 -1.81 9.73
CA ASN A 363 14.87 -0.49 9.44
C ASN A 363 14.46 0.11 8.09
N SER A 364 13.45 -0.42 7.42
CA SER A 364 12.88 0.13 6.19
C SER A 364 11.51 0.77 6.43
N GLY A 365 10.57 0.05 7.03
CA GLY A 365 9.21 0.52 7.26
C GLY A 365 8.40 0.65 5.98
N VAL A 366 7.23 1.32 6.06
CA VAL A 366 6.36 1.62 4.93
C VAL A 366 6.21 3.13 4.72
N GLY A 367 5.71 3.53 3.55
CA GLY A 367 5.15 4.85 3.28
C GLY A 367 3.62 4.83 3.34
N THR A 368 2.97 5.53 2.42
CA THR A 368 1.53 5.42 2.18
C THR A 368 1.19 4.28 1.21
N GLN A 369 2.18 3.83 0.45
CA GLN A 369 2.12 2.68 -0.44
C GLN A 369 3.18 1.65 -0.05
N LEU A 370 2.78 0.39 -0.08
CA LEU A 370 3.62 -0.79 -0.04
C LEU A 370 3.27 -1.59 -1.31
N VAL A 371 4.27 -2.00 -2.07
CA VAL A 371 4.06 -2.83 -3.25
C VAL A 371 4.72 -4.18 -3.04
N VAL A 372 3.96 -5.24 -3.24
CA VAL A 372 4.43 -6.63 -3.09
C VAL A 372 4.31 -7.35 -4.42
N GLY A 373 5.42 -7.94 -4.89
CA GLY A 373 5.45 -8.71 -6.12
C GLY A 373 6.85 -9.21 -6.45
N ASP A 374 6.97 -10.08 -7.42
CA ASP A 374 8.21 -10.75 -7.81
C ASP A 374 9.11 -9.81 -8.63
N VAL A 375 9.94 -9.03 -7.93
CA VAL A 375 10.83 -8.01 -8.53
C VAL A 375 11.98 -8.65 -9.27
N ASP A 376 12.63 -9.66 -8.67
CA ASP A 376 13.82 -10.31 -9.23
C ASP A 376 13.50 -11.56 -10.06
N ARG A 377 12.20 -11.90 -10.23
CA ARG A 377 11.70 -13.04 -11.01
C ARG A 377 12.15 -14.41 -10.50
N ASN A 378 12.28 -14.50 -9.18
CA ASN A 378 12.60 -15.76 -8.51
C ASN A 378 11.35 -16.60 -8.15
N GLY A 379 10.15 -16.07 -8.40
CA GLY A 379 8.86 -16.70 -8.11
C GLY A 379 8.35 -16.44 -6.69
N LEU A 380 9.00 -15.58 -5.92
CA LEU A 380 8.60 -15.20 -4.56
C LEU A 380 8.23 -13.72 -4.51
N PRO A 381 7.24 -13.31 -3.70
CA PRO A 381 6.87 -11.91 -3.57
C PRO A 381 7.90 -11.11 -2.76
N ASP A 382 8.54 -10.13 -3.39
CA ASP A 382 9.40 -9.11 -2.79
C ASP A 382 8.58 -7.90 -2.33
N LEU A 383 9.20 -7.01 -1.55
CA LEU A 383 8.58 -5.75 -1.14
C LEU A 383 9.36 -4.55 -1.71
N VAL A 384 8.61 -3.57 -2.23
CA VAL A 384 9.15 -2.26 -2.63
C VAL A 384 8.51 -1.19 -1.77
N VAL A 385 9.33 -0.35 -1.13
CA VAL A 385 8.87 0.72 -0.25
C VAL A 385 9.65 2.01 -0.48
N GLY A 386 8.92 3.14 -0.48
CA GLY A 386 9.46 4.48 -0.44
C GLY A 386 8.89 5.22 0.77
N ASN A 387 9.74 5.91 1.54
CA ASN A 387 9.33 6.65 2.73
C ASN A 387 10.41 7.63 3.21
N LYS A 388 10.21 8.24 4.38
CA LYS A 388 11.15 9.23 4.96
C LYS A 388 12.56 8.71 5.26
N LYS A 389 12.77 7.38 5.25
CA LYS A 389 14.10 6.76 5.41
C LYS A 389 14.77 6.47 4.07
N GLY A 390 14.07 6.66 2.96
CA GLY A 390 14.55 6.40 1.62
C GLY A 390 13.75 5.36 0.85
N THR A 391 14.39 4.73 -0.11
CA THR A 391 13.82 3.70 -0.98
C THR A 391 14.49 2.36 -0.73
N PHE A 392 13.69 1.30 -0.61
CA PHE A 392 14.17 -0.05 -0.32
C PHE A 392 13.48 -1.08 -1.19
N VAL A 393 14.23 -2.14 -1.51
CA VAL A 393 13.69 -3.42 -1.96
C VAL A 393 14.08 -4.47 -0.93
N LEU A 394 13.12 -5.31 -0.55
CA LEU A 394 13.30 -6.42 0.39
C LEU A 394 13.09 -7.71 -0.39
N PHE A 395 14.19 -8.32 -0.85
CA PHE A 395 14.16 -9.52 -1.66
C PHE A 395 13.83 -10.74 -0.82
N HIS A 396 12.82 -11.47 -1.23
CA HIS A 396 12.34 -12.66 -0.57
C HIS A 396 13.17 -13.88 -1.00
N GLU A 397 13.69 -14.59 -0.02
CA GLU A 397 14.46 -15.83 -0.22
C GLU A 397 13.77 -16.98 0.52
N ALA A 398 13.62 -18.13 -0.13
CA ALA A 398 13.08 -19.35 0.45
C ALA A 398 14.15 -20.43 0.49
N LYS A 399 14.38 -21.01 1.67
CA LYS A 399 15.43 -22.00 1.89
C LYS A 399 14.88 -23.24 2.58
N PRO A 400 15.05 -24.45 2.00
CA PRO A 400 14.80 -25.70 2.71
C PRO A 400 15.69 -25.81 3.95
N VAL A 401 15.12 -26.18 5.08
CA VAL A 401 15.83 -26.32 6.36
C VAL A 401 15.38 -27.59 7.09
N SER A 402 16.15 -28.01 8.09
CA SER A 402 15.73 -29.11 8.96
C SER A 402 14.50 -28.74 9.77
N GLN A 403 13.70 -29.75 10.17
CA GLN A 403 12.53 -29.54 11.04
C GLN A 403 12.88 -28.80 12.35
N ALA A 404 14.06 -29.07 12.92
CA ALA A 404 14.50 -28.43 14.16
C ALA A 404 14.83 -26.93 13.95
N GLU A 405 15.45 -26.57 12.81
CA GLU A 405 15.71 -25.16 12.46
C GLU A 405 14.42 -24.41 12.19
N TRP A 406 13.50 -25.04 11.44
CA TRP A 406 12.20 -24.46 11.17
C TRP A 406 11.41 -24.19 12.46
N GLN A 407 11.31 -25.19 13.36
CA GLN A 407 10.62 -25.04 14.64
C GLN A 407 11.21 -23.91 15.49
N LYS A 408 12.53 -23.77 15.50
CA LYS A 408 13.22 -22.72 16.26
C LYS A 408 12.92 -21.31 15.71
N ALA A 409 12.66 -21.20 14.42
CA ALA A 409 12.37 -19.93 13.74
C ALA A 409 10.90 -19.50 13.84
N GLN A 410 10.00 -20.40 14.30
CA GLN A 410 8.57 -20.08 14.38
C GLN A 410 8.28 -19.08 15.51
N PRO A 411 7.46 -18.03 15.24
CA PRO A 411 6.93 -17.17 16.27
C PRO A 411 6.15 -17.99 17.31
N THR A 412 6.35 -17.65 18.58
CA THR A 412 5.70 -18.36 19.68
C THR A 412 4.67 -17.43 20.35
N PRO A 413 3.42 -17.88 20.53
CA PRO A 413 2.46 -17.10 21.29
C PRO A 413 2.98 -16.78 22.69
N VAL A 414 2.81 -15.53 23.13
CA VAL A 414 3.14 -15.16 24.51
C VAL A 414 2.15 -15.80 25.46
N SER A 415 2.64 -16.44 26.54
CA SER A 415 1.77 -16.99 27.56
C SER A 415 0.92 -15.87 28.19
N LYS A 416 -0.39 -16.08 28.22
CA LYS A 416 -1.34 -15.18 28.92
C LYS A 416 -1.06 -15.13 30.41
#